data_5d8b297821f34ff868f7f32a3d6ecce4
#
_entry.id   5d8b297821f34ff868f7f32a3d6ecce4
#
_cell.length_a   1.000
_cell.length_b   1.000
_cell.length_c   1.000
_cell.angle_alpha   90.00
_cell.angle_beta   90.00
_cell.angle_gamma   90.00
#
_symmetry.space_group_name_H-M   'P 1'
#
loop_
_entity.id
_entity.type
_entity.pdbx_description
1 polymer ?
#
loop_
_entity_poly.entity_id
_entity_poly.type
_entity_poly.pdbx_seq_one_letter_code
_entity_poly.pdbx_strand_id
1 'polypeptide(L)'
;MINETAYLLGSNRSCIRELFEYGRQRAQEVGAQNVYDYSLGNPSIPAPPEVNAAIRQLLEDTDSLQLHGYTTAVGDLPAREAIAQDLNARFSAGVRPEDLFITCGAAPGLTAVCKALTFPGAKILAFAPYFPEYKPFVEAAGAQFGVVEADVPAFQICRSTLEAVLTPDVAAVIVNSPNNPSGVVYSRQTLTDLADLLTRKGEEFGHPIYIISDEPYRELAYDGVEVPFLPLIYPHTLVCYSYSKSLSLPGERIGYVYVPQSAADSAKVYAAVAGAARAMGHVCAPSLLQKVIARCASVRPDLEAYDRNRRTLYEGLAAMGYEVAKPEGAFYLFVKAPGGDAMAFSEKAKKKDLLLVPGNDFGCPGYFRICYCVSHAMIQKSLPVFRQLLAE
;
A
#
# COMPACT_ATOMS: atom_id res chain seq x y z
N MET A 1 -5.53 -21.00 -28.21
CA MET A 1 -4.45 -20.90 -27.19
C MET A 1 -4.54 -19.53 -26.53
N ILE A 2 -4.55 -19.49 -25.23
CA ILE A 2 -4.53 -18.25 -24.41
C ILE A 2 -3.39 -18.33 -23.41
N ASN A 3 -3.03 -17.21 -22.79
CA ASN A 3 -2.11 -17.20 -21.67
C ASN A 3 -2.83 -17.72 -20.41
N GLU A 4 -2.50 -18.92 -19.97
CA GLU A 4 -3.16 -19.60 -18.85
C GLU A 4 -3.00 -18.83 -17.52
N THR A 5 -1.81 -18.24 -17.28
CA THR A 5 -1.58 -17.41 -16.08
C THR A 5 -2.50 -16.20 -16.06
N ALA A 6 -2.63 -15.51 -17.20
CA ALA A 6 -3.54 -14.37 -17.31
C ALA A 6 -5.00 -14.79 -17.14
N TYR A 7 -5.38 -15.94 -17.68
CA TYR A 7 -6.72 -16.51 -17.49
C TYR A 7 -7.00 -16.79 -16.02
N LEU A 8 -6.07 -17.46 -15.31
CA LEU A 8 -6.23 -17.77 -13.90
C LEU A 8 -6.30 -16.50 -13.02
N LEU A 9 -5.47 -15.49 -13.30
CA LEU A 9 -5.55 -14.20 -12.60
C LEU A 9 -6.88 -13.47 -12.83
N GLY A 10 -7.49 -13.63 -14.01
CA GLY A 10 -8.77 -13.02 -14.34
C GLY A 10 -9.98 -13.80 -13.82
N SER A 11 -9.90 -15.13 -13.78
CA SER A 11 -10.98 -16.02 -13.35
C SER A 11 -11.02 -16.24 -11.84
N ASN A 12 -9.86 -16.27 -11.18
CA ASN A 12 -9.78 -16.42 -9.73
C ASN A 12 -9.93 -15.06 -9.07
N ARG A 13 -10.96 -14.91 -8.27
CA ARG A 13 -11.18 -13.69 -7.49
C ARG A 13 -10.36 -13.75 -6.21
N SER A 14 -9.80 -12.61 -5.80
CA SER A 14 -9.22 -12.52 -4.45
C SER A 14 -10.31 -12.58 -3.39
N CYS A 15 -10.01 -13.14 -2.23
CA CYS A 15 -10.95 -13.19 -1.09
C CYS A 15 -11.56 -11.82 -0.77
N ILE A 16 -10.78 -10.73 -0.90
CA ILE A 16 -11.26 -9.35 -0.70
C ILE A 16 -12.38 -9.00 -1.68
N ARG A 17 -12.23 -9.34 -2.98
CA ARG A 17 -13.25 -9.05 -3.99
C ARG A 17 -14.50 -9.90 -3.81
N GLU A 18 -14.33 -11.17 -3.49
CA GLU A 18 -15.46 -12.08 -3.21
C GLU A 18 -16.29 -11.58 -2.03
N LEU A 19 -15.64 -11.20 -0.92
CA LEU A 19 -16.32 -10.65 0.25
C LEU A 19 -17.03 -9.32 -0.07
N PHE A 20 -16.39 -8.45 -0.82
CA PHE A 20 -17.00 -7.17 -1.21
C PHE A 20 -18.24 -7.37 -2.09
N GLU A 21 -18.18 -8.27 -3.07
CA GLU A 21 -19.35 -8.59 -3.92
C GLU A 21 -20.46 -9.26 -3.12
N TYR A 22 -20.10 -10.19 -2.24
CA TYR A 22 -21.05 -10.80 -1.29
C TYR A 22 -21.71 -9.74 -0.41
N GLY A 23 -20.95 -8.82 0.16
CA GLY A 23 -21.46 -7.75 0.99
C GLY A 23 -22.46 -6.85 0.25
N ARG A 24 -22.16 -6.50 -1.01
CA ARG A 24 -23.08 -5.73 -1.86
C ARG A 24 -24.39 -6.47 -2.14
N GLN A 25 -24.32 -7.76 -2.46
CA GLN A 25 -25.52 -8.58 -2.68
C GLN A 25 -26.31 -8.73 -1.39
N ARG A 26 -25.64 -9.03 -0.28
CA ARG A 26 -26.28 -9.20 1.03
C ARG A 26 -26.95 -7.92 1.51
N ALA A 27 -26.36 -6.76 1.26
CA ALA A 27 -26.94 -5.45 1.57
C ALA A 27 -28.27 -5.19 0.84
N GLN A 28 -28.49 -5.77 -0.35
CA GLN A 28 -29.77 -5.68 -1.05
C GLN A 28 -30.86 -6.54 -0.39
N GLU A 29 -30.47 -7.64 0.26
CA GLU A 29 -31.38 -8.59 0.91
C GLU A 29 -31.82 -8.12 2.31
N VAL A 30 -30.85 -7.67 3.13
CA VAL A 30 -31.09 -7.38 4.55
C VAL A 30 -31.03 -5.88 4.88
N GLY A 31 -30.70 -5.05 3.91
CA GLY A 31 -30.44 -3.61 4.10
C GLY A 31 -29.00 -3.33 4.45
N ALA A 32 -28.41 -2.29 3.81
CA ALA A 32 -26.99 -1.94 3.95
C ALA A 32 -26.56 -1.62 5.40
N GLN A 33 -27.49 -1.13 6.24
CA GLN A 33 -27.23 -0.81 7.65
C GLN A 33 -27.05 -2.05 8.56
N ASN A 34 -27.35 -3.23 8.03
CA ASN A 34 -27.27 -4.52 8.73
C ASN A 34 -26.08 -5.38 8.28
N VAL A 35 -25.30 -4.92 7.30
CA VAL A 35 -24.08 -5.59 6.85
C VAL A 35 -22.86 -4.79 7.33
N TYR A 36 -21.99 -5.44 8.08
CA TYR A 36 -20.76 -4.87 8.63
C TYR A 36 -19.59 -5.26 7.74
N ASP A 37 -19.43 -4.56 6.61
CA ASP A 37 -18.39 -4.88 5.62
C ASP A 37 -17.07 -4.16 5.95
N TYR A 38 -16.09 -4.92 6.43
CA TYR A 38 -14.73 -4.51 6.72
C TYR A 38 -13.71 -5.02 5.68
N SER A 39 -14.18 -5.48 4.52
CA SER A 39 -13.31 -6.14 3.54
C SER A 39 -12.46 -5.17 2.71
N LEU A 40 -13.04 -4.04 2.26
CA LEU A 40 -12.40 -3.16 1.29
C LEU A 40 -11.76 -1.92 1.92
N GLY A 41 -10.48 -1.70 1.62
CA GLY A 41 -9.73 -0.49 2.01
C GLY A 41 -10.03 0.73 1.13
N ASN A 42 -11.30 1.14 1.08
CA ASN A 42 -11.71 2.34 0.35
C ASN A 42 -11.89 3.51 1.32
N PRO A 43 -11.18 4.66 1.15
CA PRO A 43 -11.36 5.81 2.01
C PRO A 43 -12.83 6.18 2.21
N SER A 44 -13.25 6.36 3.46
CA SER A 44 -14.60 6.79 3.84
C SER A 44 -14.70 8.27 4.20
N ILE A 45 -13.57 8.97 4.13
CA ILE A 45 -13.46 10.41 4.33
C ILE A 45 -13.41 11.08 2.95
N PRO A 46 -14.17 12.15 2.71
CA PRO A 46 -14.14 12.85 1.44
C PRO A 46 -12.75 13.42 1.14
N ALA A 47 -12.45 13.63 -0.14
CA ALA A 47 -11.25 14.35 -0.54
C ALA A 47 -11.21 15.74 0.12
N PRO A 48 -10.03 16.23 0.49
CA PRO A 48 -9.87 17.59 1.01
C PRO A 48 -10.52 18.63 0.09
N PRO A 49 -11.15 19.68 0.63
CA PRO A 49 -11.84 20.71 -0.17
C PRO A 49 -10.95 21.38 -1.20
N GLU A 50 -9.64 21.47 -0.93
CA GLU A 50 -8.62 22.01 -1.84
C GLU A 50 -8.58 21.27 -3.17
N VAL A 51 -8.81 19.95 -3.16
CA VAL A 51 -8.84 19.14 -4.39
C VAL A 51 -9.97 19.58 -5.30
N ASN A 52 -11.18 19.70 -4.76
CA ASN A 52 -12.34 20.14 -5.54
C ASN A 52 -12.20 21.61 -5.99
N ALA A 53 -11.59 22.45 -5.17
CA ALA A 53 -11.30 23.83 -5.53
C ALA A 53 -10.29 23.90 -6.70
N ALA A 54 -9.20 23.13 -6.63
CA ALA A 54 -8.20 23.03 -7.68
C ALA A 54 -8.80 22.57 -9.01
N ILE A 55 -9.68 21.54 -8.98
CA ILE A 55 -10.37 21.05 -10.19
C ILE A 55 -11.21 22.17 -10.83
N ARG A 56 -12.04 22.86 -10.04
CA ARG A 56 -12.88 23.96 -10.58
C ARG A 56 -12.05 25.08 -11.20
N GLN A 57 -11.02 25.54 -10.51
CA GLN A 57 -10.13 26.59 -11.01
C GLN A 57 -9.41 26.14 -12.29
N LEU A 58 -8.96 24.90 -12.38
CA LEU A 58 -8.32 24.36 -13.58
C LEU A 58 -9.26 24.36 -14.77
N LEU A 59 -10.53 24.03 -14.57
CA LEU A 59 -11.56 24.04 -15.63
C LEU A 59 -11.91 25.46 -16.08
N GLU A 60 -11.83 26.46 -15.19
CA GLU A 60 -12.13 27.85 -15.47
C GLU A 60 -10.96 28.59 -16.13
N ASP A 61 -9.73 28.36 -15.61
CA ASP A 61 -8.57 29.20 -15.91
C ASP A 61 -7.63 28.61 -16.97
N THR A 62 -7.78 27.31 -17.31
CA THR A 62 -6.84 26.62 -18.19
C THR A 62 -7.50 26.31 -19.54
N ASP A 63 -6.80 26.63 -20.63
CA ASP A 63 -7.23 26.25 -21.96
C ASP A 63 -7.48 24.73 -22.08
N SER A 64 -8.58 24.33 -22.72
CA SER A 64 -9.02 22.97 -22.80
C SER A 64 -7.99 22.02 -23.45
N LEU A 65 -7.24 22.48 -24.46
CA LEU A 65 -6.20 21.68 -25.12
C LEU A 65 -5.01 21.45 -24.18
N GLN A 66 -4.66 22.45 -23.37
CA GLN A 66 -3.61 22.33 -22.35
C GLN A 66 -4.06 21.46 -21.18
N LEU A 67 -5.33 21.55 -20.79
CA LEU A 67 -5.87 20.81 -19.66
C LEU A 67 -5.97 19.31 -19.95
N HIS A 68 -6.40 18.95 -21.15
CA HIS A 68 -6.69 17.56 -21.54
C HIS A 68 -5.66 16.95 -22.48
N GLY A 69 -4.65 17.73 -22.91
CA GLY A 69 -3.58 17.24 -23.79
C GLY A 69 -2.64 16.25 -23.08
N TYR A 70 -1.90 15.49 -23.88
CA TYR A 70 -0.84 14.64 -23.33
C TYR A 70 0.21 15.45 -22.60
N THR A 71 0.66 14.97 -21.44
CA THR A 71 1.86 15.45 -20.76
C THR A 71 3.10 14.74 -21.30
N THR A 72 4.28 15.10 -20.79
CA THR A 72 5.48 14.29 -21.03
C THR A 72 5.30 12.89 -20.44
N ALA A 73 5.97 11.89 -21.02
CA ALA A 73 5.85 10.49 -20.58
C ALA A 73 6.24 10.29 -19.09
N VAL A 74 7.14 11.10 -18.57
CA VAL A 74 7.58 11.06 -17.17
C VAL A 74 6.65 11.84 -16.23
N GLY A 75 5.70 12.58 -16.77
CA GLY A 75 4.75 13.42 -16.04
C GLY A 75 5.02 14.92 -16.17
N ASP A 76 4.00 15.69 -15.83
CA ASP A 76 4.01 17.16 -15.92
C ASP A 76 5.06 17.75 -14.96
N LEU A 77 5.86 18.69 -15.44
CA LEU A 77 6.93 19.28 -14.64
C LEU A 77 6.41 19.98 -13.37
N PRO A 78 5.36 20.84 -13.43
CA PRO A 78 4.80 21.46 -12.22
C PRO A 78 4.35 20.45 -11.15
N ALA A 79 3.81 19.29 -11.56
CA ALA A 79 3.44 18.25 -10.60
C ALA A 79 4.67 17.63 -9.92
N ARG A 80 5.72 17.35 -10.71
CA ARG A 80 6.99 16.80 -10.17
C ARG A 80 7.70 17.79 -9.26
N GLU A 81 7.69 19.10 -9.62
CA GLU A 81 8.23 20.18 -8.78
C GLU A 81 7.49 20.28 -7.45
N ALA A 82 6.15 20.26 -7.45
CA ALA A 82 5.36 20.32 -6.23
C ALA A 82 5.58 19.10 -5.32
N ILE A 83 5.71 17.91 -5.90
CA ILE A 83 6.05 16.68 -5.15
C ILE A 83 7.45 16.78 -4.55
N ALA A 84 8.45 17.20 -5.33
CA ALA A 84 9.82 17.39 -4.85
C ALA A 84 9.89 18.40 -3.71
N GLN A 85 9.17 19.53 -3.84
CA GLN A 85 9.05 20.54 -2.81
C GLN A 85 8.46 19.97 -1.51
N ASP A 86 7.35 19.22 -1.59
CA ASP A 86 6.71 18.62 -0.41
C ASP A 86 7.67 17.63 0.28
N LEU A 87 8.30 16.75 -0.48
CA LEU A 87 9.26 15.78 0.07
C LEU A 87 10.46 16.44 0.73
N ASN A 88 10.99 17.50 0.11
CA ASN A 88 12.13 18.25 0.67
C ASN A 88 11.74 19.05 1.93
N ALA A 89 10.56 19.65 1.96
CA ALA A 89 10.06 20.36 3.13
C ALA A 89 9.89 19.42 4.35
N ARG A 90 9.52 18.16 4.11
CA ARG A 90 9.27 17.17 5.16
C ARG A 90 10.51 16.44 5.60
N PHE A 91 11.34 16.04 4.65
CA PHE A 91 12.42 15.07 4.90
C PHE A 91 13.81 15.62 4.62
N SER A 92 13.94 16.80 4.02
CA SER A 92 15.24 17.36 3.60
C SER A 92 16.05 16.40 2.71
N ALA A 93 15.36 15.66 1.84
CA ALA A 93 15.92 14.51 1.12
C ALA A 93 16.65 14.87 -0.18
N GLY A 94 16.67 16.15 -0.58
CA GLY A 94 17.33 16.60 -1.82
C GLY A 94 16.67 16.06 -3.09
N VAL A 95 15.36 15.78 -3.06
CA VAL A 95 14.59 15.28 -4.21
C VAL A 95 14.52 16.34 -5.30
N ARG A 96 14.83 15.94 -6.53
CA ARG A 96 14.66 16.79 -7.73
C ARG A 96 13.47 16.32 -8.55
N PRO A 97 12.86 17.22 -9.35
CA PRO A 97 11.78 16.84 -10.28
C PRO A 97 12.19 15.72 -11.25
N GLU A 98 13.47 15.63 -11.65
CA GLU A 98 14.02 14.63 -12.56
C GLU A 98 14.09 13.22 -11.94
N ASP A 99 14.06 13.12 -10.61
CA ASP A 99 14.09 11.86 -9.87
C ASP A 99 12.68 11.23 -9.75
N LEU A 100 11.63 11.93 -10.23
CA LEU A 100 10.23 11.57 -10.11
C LEU A 100 9.60 11.15 -11.44
N PHE A 101 8.91 10.02 -11.44
CA PHE A 101 8.11 9.49 -12.55
C PHE A 101 6.65 9.38 -12.13
N ILE A 102 5.74 10.14 -12.76
CA ILE A 102 4.31 10.14 -12.42
C ILE A 102 3.64 8.88 -12.96
N THR A 103 2.81 8.25 -12.13
CA THR A 103 2.13 6.98 -12.42
C THR A 103 0.62 7.06 -12.21
N CYS A 104 -0.10 6.08 -12.75
CA CYS A 104 -1.54 5.89 -12.50
C CYS A 104 -1.80 5.26 -11.11
N GLY A 105 -1.18 5.79 -10.05
CA GLY A 105 -1.18 5.26 -8.68
C GLY A 105 -0.02 4.34 -8.39
N ALA A 106 0.07 3.81 -7.16
CA ALA A 106 1.19 2.98 -6.72
C ALA A 106 1.26 1.63 -7.45
N ALA A 107 0.14 0.96 -7.74
CA ALA A 107 0.15 -0.37 -8.36
C ALA A 107 0.86 -0.40 -9.73
N PRO A 108 0.56 0.49 -10.71
CA PRO A 108 1.37 0.61 -11.93
C PRO A 108 2.84 0.98 -11.67
N GLY A 109 3.11 1.79 -10.64
CA GLY A 109 4.47 2.09 -10.21
C GLY A 109 5.22 0.84 -9.74
N LEU A 110 4.59 0.06 -8.87
CA LEU A 110 5.14 -1.21 -8.37
C LEU A 110 5.42 -2.20 -9.50
N THR A 111 4.46 -2.38 -10.44
CA THR A 111 4.69 -3.28 -11.59
C THR A 111 5.84 -2.80 -12.47
N ALA A 112 5.97 -1.48 -12.69
CA ALA A 112 7.07 -0.91 -13.46
C ALA A 112 8.42 -1.10 -12.76
N VAL A 113 8.49 -0.87 -11.45
CA VAL A 113 9.69 -1.06 -10.64
C VAL A 113 10.08 -2.53 -10.56
N CYS A 114 9.14 -3.45 -10.29
CA CYS A 114 9.40 -4.88 -10.33
C CYS A 114 10.00 -5.30 -11.68
N LYS A 115 9.39 -4.84 -12.79
CA LYS A 115 9.88 -5.15 -14.13
C LYS A 115 11.27 -4.56 -14.42
N ALA A 116 11.54 -3.35 -13.96
CA ALA A 116 12.82 -2.66 -14.14
C ALA A 116 13.98 -3.35 -13.41
N LEU A 117 13.70 -3.96 -12.23
CA LEU A 117 14.70 -4.62 -11.40
C LEU A 117 14.85 -6.13 -11.69
N THR A 118 14.00 -6.70 -12.56
CA THR A 118 14.02 -8.13 -12.88
C THR A 118 15.08 -8.47 -13.92
N PHE A 119 15.91 -9.46 -13.62
CA PHE A 119 16.82 -10.14 -14.53
C PHE A 119 16.48 -11.66 -14.58
N PRO A 120 17.04 -12.45 -15.53
CA PRO A 120 16.75 -13.89 -15.61
C PRO A 120 17.08 -14.63 -14.30
N GLY A 121 16.06 -15.26 -13.70
CA GLY A 121 16.16 -15.96 -12.41
C GLY A 121 16.00 -15.08 -11.17
N ALA A 122 15.78 -13.76 -11.33
CA ALA A 122 15.62 -12.84 -10.22
C ALA A 122 14.47 -13.22 -9.28
N LYS A 123 14.68 -12.96 -8.00
CA LYS A 123 13.69 -13.10 -6.93
C LYS A 123 13.41 -11.75 -6.28
N ILE A 124 12.15 -11.48 -5.95
CA ILE A 124 11.72 -10.33 -5.16
C ILE A 124 10.98 -10.85 -3.94
N LEU A 125 11.42 -10.40 -2.74
CA LEU A 125 10.86 -10.86 -1.47
C LEU A 125 9.85 -9.85 -0.94
N ALA A 126 8.81 -10.34 -0.22
CA ALA A 126 7.93 -9.51 0.59
C ALA A 126 7.87 -10.06 2.03
N PHE A 127 7.64 -9.18 2.98
CA PHE A 127 7.51 -9.53 4.41
C PHE A 127 6.05 -9.84 4.72
N ALA A 128 5.77 -11.03 5.23
CA ALA A 128 4.45 -11.36 5.74
C ALA A 128 4.17 -10.57 7.05
N PRO A 129 2.94 -10.08 7.25
CA PRO A 129 1.84 -10.07 6.31
C PRO A 129 2.05 -9.01 5.21
N TYR A 130 1.75 -9.37 3.96
CA TYR A 130 1.98 -8.53 2.79
C TYR A 130 0.68 -8.31 1.99
N PHE A 131 0.67 -7.27 1.16
CA PHE A 131 -0.45 -7.03 0.25
C PHE A 131 -0.49 -8.09 -0.86
N PRO A 132 -1.60 -8.84 -1.05
CA PRO A 132 -1.65 -10.02 -1.93
C PRO A 132 -1.26 -9.77 -3.38
N GLU A 133 -1.49 -8.55 -3.88
CA GLU A 133 -1.17 -8.19 -5.27
C GLU A 133 0.35 -8.09 -5.55
N TYR A 134 1.22 -8.12 -4.54
CA TYR A 134 2.66 -8.16 -4.79
C TYR A 134 3.08 -9.40 -5.57
N LYS A 135 2.48 -10.56 -5.25
CA LYS A 135 2.78 -11.81 -5.96
C LYS A 135 2.51 -11.69 -7.47
N PRO A 136 1.30 -11.36 -7.93
CA PRO A 136 1.05 -11.18 -9.36
C PRO A 136 1.89 -10.07 -10.01
N PHE A 137 2.23 -8.98 -9.31
CA PHE A 137 3.11 -7.94 -9.85
C PHE A 137 4.52 -8.45 -10.11
N VAL A 138 5.10 -9.21 -9.17
CA VAL A 138 6.43 -9.79 -9.27
C VAL A 138 6.48 -10.88 -10.35
N GLU A 139 5.51 -11.80 -10.35
CA GLU A 139 5.45 -12.91 -11.32
C GLU A 139 5.21 -12.41 -12.75
N ALA A 140 4.34 -11.41 -12.95
CA ALA A 140 4.13 -10.77 -14.24
C ALA A 140 5.37 -10.01 -14.75
N ALA A 141 6.22 -9.52 -13.83
CA ALA A 141 7.51 -8.94 -14.18
C ALA A 141 8.53 -9.99 -14.68
N GLY A 142 8.29 -11.28 -14.42
CA GLY A 142 9.18 -12.39 -14.75
C GLY A 142 10.15 -12.76 -13.64
N ALA A 143 9.96 -12.25 -12.42
CA ALA A 143 10.71 -12.64 -11.23
C ALA A 143 9.97 -13.71 -10.42
N GLN A 144 10.69 -14.39 -9.54
CA GLN A 144 10.11 -15.29 -8.54
C GLN A 144 9.67 -14.47 -7.33
N PHE A 145 8.45 -14.74 -6.84
CA PHE A 145 7.97 -14.15 -5.60
C PHE A 145 8.40 -15.00 -4.41
N GLY A 146 9.05 -14.37 -3.43
CA GLY A 146 9.46 -15.03 -2.18
C GLY A 146 8.84 -14.32 -0.97
N VAL A 147 8.65 -15.06 0.11
CA VAL A 147 8.06 -14.56 1.35
C VAL A 147 9.04 -14.71 2.49
N VAL A 148 9.20 -13.64 3.27
CA VAL A 148 9.85 -13.64 4.58
C VAL A 148 8.76 -13.82 5.63
N GLU A 149 8.89 -14.80 6.51
CA GLU A 149 7.89 -15.11 7.52
C GLU A 149 7.62 -13.94 8.48
N ALA A 150 6.38 -13.85 8.95
CA ALA A 150 5.94 -12.80 9.85
C ALA A 150 6.61 -12.90 11.23
N ASP A 151 7.05 -11.78 11.76
CA ASP A 151 7.45 -11.64 13.16
C ASP A 151 6.22 -11.36 14.03
N VAL A 152 5.61 -12.40 14.54
CA VAL A 152 4.40 -12.29 15.37
C VAL A 152 4.77 -12.23 16.85
N PRO A 153 4.10 -11.41 17.66
CA PRO A 153 2.95 -10.53 17.33
C PRO A 153 3.36 -9.11 16.93
N ALA A 154 4.66 -8.80 16.85
CA ALA A 154 5.14 -7.43 16.63
C ALA A 154 4.97 -6.94 15.19
N PHE A 155 4.97 -7.86 14.23
CA PHE A 155 4.91 -7.57 12.79
C PHE A 155 5.97 -6.56 12.32
N GLN A 156 7.14 -6.56 12.97
CA GLN A 156 8.34 -5.88 12.50
C GLN A 156 9.10 -6.78 11.53
N ILE A 157 10.19 -6.29 10.92
CA ILE A 157 11.06 -7.14 10.08
C ILE A 157 12.04 -7.87 10.97
N CYS A 158 11.98 -9.20 10.98
CA CYS A 158 12.95 -10.02 11.71
C CYS A 158 14.18 -10.25 10.84
N ARG A 159 15.34 -9.77 11.31
CA ARG A 159 16.63 -9.87 10.61
C ARG A 159 17.02 -11.31 10.31
N SER A 160 16.86 -12.23 11.27
CA SER A 160 17.29 -13.62 11.12
C SER A 160 16.46 -14.39 10.10
N THR A 161 15.14 -14.17 10.06
CA THR A 161 14.27 -14.81 9.05
C THR A 161 14.56 -14.28 7.65
N LEU A 162 14.83 -12.98 7.50
CA LEU A 162 15.25 -12.42 6.23
C LEU A 162 16.61 -12.97 5.78
N GLU A 163 17.61 -12.97 6.66
CA GLU A 163 18.96 -13.45 6.34
C GLU A 163 18.96 -14.90 5.86
N ALA A 164 18.09 -15.76 6.41
CA ALA A 164 17.97 -17.16 6.02
C ALA A 164 17.45 -17.38 4.58
N VAL A 165 16.75 -16.39 3.99
CA VAL A 165 16.18 -16.49 2.63
C VAL A 165 16.86 -15.58 1.61
N LEU A 166 17.83 -14.75 2.05
CA LEU A 166 18.63 -13.92 1.13
C LEU A 166 19.65 -14.78 0.39
N THR A 167 19.52 -14.81 -0.91
CA THR A 167 20.38 -15.54 -1.88
C THR A 167 20.80 -14.61 -3.02
N PRO A 168 21.88 -14.92 -3.76
CA PRO A 168 22.40 -14.02 -4.83
C PRO A 168 21.42 -13.71 -5.96
N ASP A 169 20.31 -14.43 -6.07
CA ASP A 169 19.24 -14.17 -7.03
C ASP A 169 18.20 -13.13 -6.53
N VAL A 170 18.31 -12.66 -5.27
CA VAL A 170 17.40 -11.65 -4.73
C VAL A 170 17.76 -10.27 -5.27
N ALA A 171 16.91 -9.73 -6.14
CA ALA A 171 17.05 -8.41 -6.74
C ALA A 171 16.53 -7.29 -5.81
N ALA A 172 15.45 -7.55 -5.08
CA ALA A 172 14.80 -6.56 -4.23
C ALA A 172 13.96 -7.18 -3.10
N VAL A 173 13.67 -6.35 -2.10
CA VAL A 173 12.67 -6.62 -1.07
C VAL A 173 11.58 -5.54 -1.11
N ILE A 174 10.30 -5.92 -0.93
CA ILE A 174 9.17 -4.97 -0.88
C ILE A 174 8.90 -4.64 0.59
N VAL A 175 8.92 -3.34 0.90
CA VAL A 175 8.62 -2.80 2.23
C VAL A 175 7.36 -1.94 2.14
N ASN A 176 6.34 -2.25 2.96
CA ASN A 176 5.11 -1.47 3.05
C ASN A 176 4.93 -0.97 4.49
N SER A 177 5.14 0.33 4.70
CA SER A 177 5.02 0.95 6.03
C SER A 177 4.48 2.39 5.89
N PRO A 178 3.38 2.73 6.58
CA PRO A 178 2.49 1.89 7.41
C PRO A 178 1.93 0.70 6.64
N ASN A 179 1.79 -0.44 7.31
CA ASN A 179 1.57 -1.73 6.65
C ASN A 179 0.08 -2.03 6.39
N ASN A 180 -0.21 -2.58 5.24
CA ASN A 180 -1.42 -3.32 4.92
C ASN A 180 -1.06 -4.81 4.86
N PRO A 181 -1.57 -5.67 5.78
CA PRO A 181 -2.79 -5.52 6.57
C PRO A 181 -2.60 -5.17 8.05
N SER A 182 -1.35 -5.12 8.59
CA SER A 182 -1.14 -5.12 10.04
C SER A 182 -1.44 -3.78 10.72
N GLY A 183 -1.40 -2.66 10.00
CA GLY A 183 -1.49 -1.33 10.58
C GLY A 183 -0.22 -0.90 11.34
N VAL A 184 0.82 -1.72 11.37
CA VAL A 184 2.07 -1.45 12.07
C VAL A 184 2.94 -0.50 11.25
N VAL A 185 3.68 0.37 11.93
CA VAL A 185 4.75 1.18 11.34
C VAL A 185 6.10 0.53 11.67
N TYR A 186 6.94 0.30 10.67
CA TYR A 186 8.28 -0.20 10.93
C TYR A 186 9.13 0.87 11.60
N SER A 187 9.74 0.49 12.73
CA SER A 187 10.58 1.40 13.50
C SER A 187 11.84 1.80 12.74
N ARG A 188 12.39 2.98 13.04
CA ARG A 188 13.67 3.41 12.48
C ARG A 188 14.77 2.35 12.71
N GLN A 189 14.79 1.72 13.91
CA GLN A 189 15.75 0.66 14.22
C GLN A 189 15.57 -0.55 13.30
N THR A 190 14.35 -1.04 13.13
CA THR A 190 14.02 -2.14 12.21
C THR A 190 14.51 -1.85 10.78
N LEU A 191 14.29 -0.62 10.31
CA LEU A 191 14.68 -0.22 8.95
C LEU A 191 16.20 -0.02 8.83
N THR A 192 16.88 0.43 9.89
CA THR A 192 18.35 0.51 9.92
C THR A 192 18.97 -0.89 9.90
N ASP A 193 18.46 -1.81 10.72
CA ASP A 193 18.94 -3.21 10.74
C ASP A 193 18.72 -3.91 9.38
N LEU A 194 17.62 -3.58 8.70
CA LEU A 194 17.37 -4.02 7.33
C LEU A 194 18.42 -3.47 6.37
N ALA A 195 18.65 -2.15 6.40
CA ALA A 195 19.62 -1.47 5.54
C ALA A 195 21.04 -2.05 5.69
N ASP A 196 21.48 -2.26 6.94
CA ASP A 196 22.78 -2.85 7.26
C ASP A 196 22.91 -4.29 6.71
N LEU A 197 21.85 -5.09 6.85
CA LEU A 197 21.83 -6.45 6.32
C LEU A 197 21.90 -6.45 4.79
N LEU A 198 21.09 -5.63 4.12
CA LEU A 198 21.06 -5.56 2.65
C LEU A 198 22.38 -5.01 2.08
N THR A 199 23.02 -4.04 2.77
CA THR A 199 24.33 -3.52 2.38
C THR A 199 25.37 -4.64 2.41
N ARG A 200 25.49 -5.34 3.56
CA ARG A 200 26.44 -6.44 3.73
C ARG A 200 26.22 -7.58 2.71
N LYS A 201 24.95 -7.96 2.50
CA LYS A 201 24.60 -9.02 1.53
C LYS A 201 24.80 -8.58 0.09
N GLY A 202 24.54 -7.32 -0.23
CA GLY A 202 24.85 -6.76 -1.55
C GLY A 202 26.34 -6.78 -1.87
N GLU A 203 27.19 -6.46 -0.90
CA GLU A 203 28.65 -6.60 -1.03
C GLU A 203 29.07 -8.07 -1.24
N GLU A 204 28.48 -8.98 -0.43
CA GLU A 204 28.75 -10.43 -0.55
C GLU A 204 28.34 -10.99 -1.91
N PHE A 205 27.21 -10.55 -2.46
CA PHE A 205 26.65 -11.04 -3.72
C PHE A 205 27.19 -10.31 -4.96
N GLY A 206 27.87 -9.16 -4.76
CA GLY A 206 28.46 -8.37 -5.84
C GLY A 206 27.45 -7.50 -6.61
N HIS A 207 26.24 -7.29 -6.07
CA HIS A 207 25.23 -6.37 -6.61
C HIS A 207 24.34 -5.81 -5.51
N PRO A 208 23.77 -4.60 -5.68
CA PRO A 208 22.85 -4.05 -4.70
C PRO A 208 21.55 -4.85 -4.64
N ILE A 209 20.99 -5.01 -3.44
CA ILE A 209 19.62 -5.51 -3.22
C ILE A 209 18.75 -4.27 -3.00
N TYR A 210 17.80 -4.00 -3.91
CA TYR A 210 16.98 -2.80 -3.81
C TYR A 210 15.86 -2.96 -2.77
N ILE A 211 15.41 -1.83 -2.19
CA ILE A 211 14.13 -1.77 -1.49
C ILE A 211 13.09 -1.15 -2.43
N ILE A 212 11.97 -1.82 -2.62
CA ILE A 212 10.76 -1.27 -3.22
C ILE A 212 9.87 -0.82 -2.07
N SER A 213 9.85 0.49 -1.80
CA SER A 213 9.06 1.07 -0.72
C SER A 213 7.66 1.43 -1.23
N ASP A 214 6.66 0.65 -0.83
CA ASP A 214 5.25 0.91 -1.13
C ASP A 214 4.63 1.77 -0.04
N GLU A 215 4.38 3.06 -0.34
CA GLU A 215 4.06 4.07 0.66
C GLU A 215 2.69 4.77 0.48
N PRO A 216 1.60 4.09 0.14
CA PRO A 216 0.30 4.74 -0.04
C PRO A 216 -0.29 5.26 1.28
N TYR A 217 0.24 4.82 2.43
CA TYR A 217 -0.24 5.16 3.77
C TYR A 217 0.71 6.08 4.54
N ARG A 218 1.76 6.64 3.91
CA ARG A 218 2.80 7.46 4.59
C ARG A 218 2.24 8.54 5.49
N GLU A 219 1.15 9.20 5.09
CA GLU A 219 0.51 10.28 5.84
C GLU A 219 -0.46 9.79 6.91
N LEU A 220 -0.79 8.51 6.92
CA LEU A 220 -1.74 7.92 7.86
C LEU A 220 -0.98 7.26 9.00
N ALA A 221 -0.45 8.05 9.91
CA ALA A 221 0.18 7.60 11.15
C ALA A 221 -0.45 8.31 12.34
N TYR A 222 -0.56 7.63 13.47
CA TYR A 222 -1.30 8.08 14.65
C TYR A 222 -0.37 8.18 15.86
N ASP A 223 -0.85 8.82 16.93
CA ASP A 223 -0.17 8.93 18.22
C ASP A 223 1.25 9.52 18.13
N GLY A 224 1.54 10.33 17.10
CA GLY A 224 2.86 10.92 16.86
C GLY A 224 3.93 9.93 16.41
N VAL A 225 3.55 8.73 15.97
CA VAL A 225 4.50 7.74 15.45
C VAL A 225 5.19 8.27 14.19
N GLU A 226 6.52 8.23 14.19
CA GLU A 226 7.33 8.59 13.03
C GLU A 226 7.22 7.51 11.95
N VAL A 227 6.96 7.93 10.72
CA VAL A 227 7.12 7.09 9.52
C VAL A 227 8.46 7.46 8.88
N PRO A 228 9.51 6.65 9.06
CA PRO A 228 10.82 6.98 8.52
C PRO A 228 10.82 7.01 6.99
N PHE A 229 11.47 8.01 6.39
CA PHE A 229 11.64 8.07 4.94
C PHE A 229 12.81 7.19 4.52
N LEU A 230 12.50 6.01 4.01
CA LEU A 230 13.45 4.94 3.72
C LEU A 230 14.64 5.34 2.84
N PRO A 231 14.50 6.21 1.81
CA PRO A 231 15.66 6.64 1.00
C PRO A 231 16.78 7.33 1.80
N LEU A 232 16.48 7.89 2.99
CA LEU A 232 17.47 8.47 3.89
C LEU A 232 18.17 7.44 4.79
N ILE A 233 17.65 6.21 4.86
CA ILE A 233 18.22 5.10 5.65
C ILE A 233 19.00 4.16 4.73
N TYR A 234 18.44 3.83 3.57
CA TYR A 234 19.06 2.95 2.60
C TYR A 234 19.02 3.56 1.19
N PRO A 235 20.17 3.86 0.57
CA PRO A 235 20.23 4.62 -0.68
C PRO A 235 19.60 3.89 -1.87
N HIS A 236 19.60 2.55 -1.87
CA HIS A 236 19.02 1.75 -2.96
C HIS A 236 17.51 1.50 -2.77
N THR A 237 16.77 2.55 -2.36
CA THR A 237 15.32 2.50 -2.12
C THR A 237 14.57 3.24 -3.21
N LEU A 238 13.69 2.53 -3.93
CA LEU A 238 12.74 3.12 -4.86
C LEU A 238 11.38 3.26 -4.19
N VAL A 239 10.81 4.47 -4.18
CA VAL A 239 9.52 4.72 -3.54
C VAL A 239 8.39 4.66 -4.56
N CYS A 240 7.36 3.88 -4.29
CA CYS A 240 6.10 3.85 -5.01
C CYS A 240 5.00 4.48 -4.15
N TYR A 241 4.46 5.61 -4.59
CA TYR A 241 3.48 6.38 -3.82
C TYR A 241 2.17 6.54 -4.56
N SER A 242 1.07 6.72 -3.83
CA SER A 242 -0.25 7.02 -4.38
C SER A 242 -1.01 8.02 -3.51
N TYR A 243 -1.69 8.96 -4.16
CA TYR A 243 -2.64 9.88 -3.52
C TYR A 243 -4.01 9.25 -3.22
N SER A 244 -4.16 7.95 -3.48
CA SER A 244 -5.40 7.20 -3.23
C SER A 244 -5.88 7.28 -1.78
N LYS A 245 -4.95 7.41 -0.82
CA LYS A 245 -5.26 7.38 0.62
C LYS A 245 -5.11 8.75 1.27
N SER A 246 -4.00 9.44 1.00
CA SER A 246 -3.72 10.76 1.56
C SER A 246 -4.72 11.84 1.11
N LEU A 247 -5.16 11.81 -0.14
CA LEU A 247 -6.14 12.75 -0.68
C LEU A 247 -7.53 12.13 -0.94
N SER A 248 -7.76 10.88 -0.51
CA SER A 248 -9.01 10.15 -0.78
C SER A 248 -9.38 10.10 -2.26
N LEU A 249 -8.39 9.85 -3.14
CA LEU A 249 -8.52 9.82 -4.60
C LEU A 249 -8.27 8.44 -5.21
N PRO A 250 -8.84 7.33 -4.68
CA PRO A 250 -8.53 6.00 -5.21
C PRO A 250 -9.03 5.79 -6.64
N GLY A 251 -10.13 6.45 -7.03
CA GLY A 251 -10.71 6.38 -8.38
C GLY A 251 -9.94 7.18 -9.42
N GLU A 252 -9.16 8.18 -9.00
CA GLU A 252 -8.49 9.12 -9.89
C GLU A 252 -7.15 8.63 -10.43
N ARG A 253 -6.60 7.57 -9.84
CA ARG A 253 -5.41 6.88 -10.33
C ARG A 253 -4.20 7.79 -10.53
N ILE A 254 -3.70 8.41 -9.48
CA ILE A 254 -2.53 9.29 -9.51
C ILE A 254 -1.53 8.95 -8.41
N GLY A 255 -0.25 8.91 -8.75
CA GLY A 255 0.87 8.59 -7.87
C GLY A 255 2.21 8.87 -8.54
N TYR A 256 3.28 8.39 -7.96
CA TYR A 256 4.62 8.53 -8.53
C TYR A 256 5.57 7.42 -8.08
N VAL A 257 6.63 7.24 -8.86
CA VAL A 257 7.86 6.52 -8.45
C VAL A 257 8.94 7.57 -8.22
N TYR A 258 9.67 7.46 -7.11
CA TYR A 258 10.87 8.23 -6.82
C TYR A 258 12.09 7.30 -6.87
N VAL A 259 13.06 7.65 -7.70
CA VAL A 259 14.34 6.97 -7.84
C VAL A 259 15.44 7.91 -7.34
N PRO A 260 15.97 7.73 -6.12
CA PRO A 260 16.97 8.64 -5.58
C PRO A 260 18.28 8.58 -6.36
N GLN A 261 18.98 9.73 -6.46
CA GLN A 261 20.27 9.82 -7.13
C GLN A 261 21.36 8.98 -6.44
N SER A 262 21.20 8.74 -5.14
CA SER A 262 22.08 7.90 -4.33
C SER A 262 21.92 6.40 -4.60
N ALA A 263 20.86 5.98 -5.30
CA ALA A 263 20.69 4.59 -5.66
C ALA A 263 21.77 4.15 -6.67
N ALA A 264 22.22 2.91 -6.57
CA ALA A 264 23.12 2.34 -7.55
C ALA A 264 22.47 2.41 -8.94
N ASP A 265 23.26 2.78 -9.95
CA ASP A 265 22.78 2.92 -11.35
C ASP A 265 21.51 3.77 -11.51
N SER A 266 21.28 4.77 -10.65
CA SER A 266 20.01 5.53 -10.55
C SER A 266 19.46 5.98 -11.90
N ALA A 267 20.29 6.52 -12.79
CA ALA A 267 19.87 6.97 -14.13
C ALA A 267 19.38 5.81 -15.01
N LYS A 268 20.06 4.65 -14.95
CA LYS A 268 19.64 3.44 -15.68
C LYS A 268 18.36 2.85 -15.09
N VAL A 269 18.26 2.81 -13.76
CA VAL A 269 17.06 2.34 -13.05
C VAL A 269 15.87 3.22 -13.40
N TYR A 270 16.01 4.55 -13.36
CA TYR A 270 14.97 5.47 -13.77
C TYR A 270 14.51 5.23 -15.22
N ALA A 271 15.46 5.11 -16.14
CA ALA A 271 15.16 4.82 -17.54
C ALA A 271 14.48 3.45 -17.72
N ALA A 272 14.89 2.44 -16.94
CA ALA A 272 14.27 1.12 -16.94
C ALA A 272 12.83 1.15 -16.41
N VAL A 273 12.54 1.91 -15.35
CA VAL A 273 11.18 2.14 -14.83
C VAL A 273 10.29 2.79 -15.89
N ALA A 274 10.78 3.85 -16.55
CA ALA A 274 10.04 4.53 -17.62
C ALA A 274 9.82 3.59 -18.83
N GLY A 275 10.83 2.79 -19.20
CA GLY A 275 10.74 1.78 -20.26
C GLY A 275 9.75 0.67 -19.93
N ALA A 276 9.75 0.17 -18.71
CA ALA A 276 8.81 -0.83 -18.22
C ALA A 276 7.36 -0.30 -18.23
N ALA A 277 7.14 0.92 -17.71
CA ALA A 277 5.84 1.58 -17.75
C ALA A 277 5.33 1.73 -19.19
N ARG A 278 6.19 2.17 -20.11
CA ARG A 278 5.86 2.27 -21.54
C ARG A 278 5.47 0.91 -22.13
N ALA A 279 6.24 -0.14 -21.85
CA ALA A 279 5.97 -1.48 -22.38
C ALA A 279 4.64 -2.06 -21.87
N MET A 280 4.20 -1.68 -20.68
CA MET A 280 2.93 -2.08 -20.08
C MET A 280 1.76 -1.15 -20.46
N GLY A 281 1.97 -0.13 -21.29
CA GLY A 281 0.94 0.83 -21.69
C GLY A 281 0.63 1.94 -20.68
N HIS A 282 1.45 2.12 -19.65
CA HIS A 282 1.31 3.19 -18.65
C HIS A 282 2.13 4.43 -19.04
N VAL A 283 1.82 5.05 -20.18
CA VAL A 283 2.68 6.10 -20.77
C VAL A 283 2.47 7.47 -20.13
N CYS A 284 1.26 7.83 -19.76
CA CYS A 284 0.94 9.11 -19.15
C CYS A 284 -0.15 8.92 -18.11
N ALA A 285 0.05 9.45 -16.92
CA ALA A 285 -1.03 9.57 -15.95
C ALA A 285 -2.05 10.63 -16.40
N PRO A 286 -3.29 10.63 -15.87
CA PRO A 286 -4.33 11.60 -16.27
C PRO A 286 -3.87 13.05 -16.13
N SER A 287 -3.89 13.81 -17.24
CA SER A 287 -3.37 15.20 -17.31
C SER A 287 -3.99 16.12 -16.26
N LEU A 288 -5.33 16.12 -16.15
CA LEU A 288 -6.05 16.91 -15.16
C LEU A 288 -5.54 16.63 -13.74
N LEU A 289 -5.38 15.36 -13.39
CA LEU A 289 -4.97 14.96 -12.05
C LEU A 289 -3.51 15.34 -11.74
N GLN A 290 -2.62 15.33 -12.71
CA GLN A 290 -1.26 15.84 -12.54
C GLN A 290 -1.29 17.34 -12.19
N LYS A 291 -2.13 18.13 -12.86
CA LYS A 291 -2.31 19.57 -12.58
C LYS A 291 -2.96 19.81 -11.21
N VAL A 292 -3.86 18.94 -10.77
CA VAL A 292 -4.41 18.96 -9.40
C VAL A 292 -3.30 18.71 -8.38
N ILE A 293 -2.44 17.70 -8.61
CA ILE A 293 -1.33 17.41 -7.70
C ILE A 293 -0.32 18.55 -7.65
N ALA A 294 -0.08 19.26 -8.77
CA ALA A 294 0.75 20.46 -8.76
C ALA A 294 0.27 21.53 -7.74
N ARG A 295 -1.02 21.52 -7.37
CA ARG A 295 -1.62 22.44 -6.40
C ARG A 295 -1.85 21.82 -5.03
N CYS A 296 -1.92 20.48 -4.94
CA CYS A 296 -2.38 19.76 -3.75
C CYS A 296 -1.34 18.79 -3.17
N ALA A 297 -0.11 18.74 -3.66
CA ALA A 297 0.92 17.79 -3.19
C ALA A 297 1.18 17.91 -1.68
N SER A 298 1.08 19.12 -1.12
CA SER A 298 1.29 19.40 0.30
C SER A 298 0.03 19.30 1.18
N VAL A 299 -1.14 19.02 0.58
CA VAL A 299 -2.39 18.87 1.34
C VAL A 299 -2.35 17.56 2.14
N ARG A 300 -2.85 17.58 3.38
CA ARG A 300 -2.81 16.44 4.30
C ARG A 300 -4.21 15.88 4.54
N PRO A 301 -4.33 14.55 4.82
CA PRO A 301 -5.61 13.94 5.16
C PRO A 301 -6.13 14.43 6.52
N ASP A 302 -7.44 14.42 6.68
CA ASP A 302 -8.04 14.50 8.01
C ASP A 302 -7.85 13.16 8.74
N LEU A 303 -6.93 13.15 9.70
CA LEU A 303 -6.63 11.95 10.50
C LEU A 303 -7.60 11.75 11.66
N GLU A 304 -8.33 12.80 12.10
CA GLU A 304 -9.16 12.73 13.30
C GLU A 304 -10.28 11.69 13.18
N ALA A 305 -10.94 11.67 12.02
CA ALA A 305 -12.02 10.72 11.77
C ALA A 305 -11.51 9.26 11.70
N TYR A 306 -10.34 9.03 11.08
CA TYR A 306 -9.73 7.69 11.07
C TYR A 306 -9.24 7.28 12.45
N ASP A 307 -8.62 8.20 13.21
CA ASP A 307 -8.13 7.91 14.56
C ASP A 307 -9.26 7.59 15.55
N ARG A 308 -10.37 8.31 15.47
CA ARG A 308 -11.58 7.98 16.24
C ARG A 308 -12.08 6.56 15.94
N ASN A 309 -12.14 6.18 14.67
CA ASN A 309 -12.54 4.84 14.25
C ASN A 309 -11.56 3.79 14.76
N ARG A 310 -10.26 4.03 14.60
CA ARG A 310 -9.17 3.19 15.09
C ARG A 310 -9.30 2.91 16.57
N ARG A 311 -9.38 3.96 17.38
CA ARG A 311 -9.46 3.86 18.85
C ARG A 311 -10.72 3.10 19.27
N THR A 312 -11.88 3.49 18.74
CA THR A 312 -13.15 2.83 19.10
C THR A 312 -13.10 1.32 18.83
N LEU A 313 -12.60 0.92 17.66
CA LEU A 313 -12.56 -0.48 17.28
C LEU A 313 -11.46 -1.24 18.03
N TYR A 314 -10.24 -0.69 18.10
CA TYR A 314 -9.10 -1.31 18.78
C TYR A 314 -9.38 -1.51 20.26
N GLU A 315 -9.80 -0.46 20.98
CA GLU A 315 -10.12 -0.53 22.41
C GLU A 315 -11.30 -1.47 22.68
N GLY A 316 -12.34 -1.40 21.82
CA GLY A 316 -13.49 -2.28 21.92
C GLY A 316 -13.13 -3.76 21.77
N LEU A 317 -12.31 -4.13 20.81
CA LEU A 317 -11.87 -5.51 20.62
C LEU A 317 -10.92 -5.97 21.72
N ALA A 318 -9.95 -5.13 22.11
CA ALA A 318 -9.01 -5.44 23.19
C ALA A 318 -9.74 -5.66 24.53
N ALA A 319 -10.74 -4.82 24.86
CA ALA A 319 -11.55 -4.97 26.06
C ALA A 319 -12.41 -6.27 26.07
N MET A 320 -12.67 -6.85 24.91
CA MET A 320 -13.35 -8.14 24.78
C MET A 320 -12.40 -9.33 24.91
N GLY A 321 -11.06 -9.11 24.83
CA GLY A 321 -10.06 -10.15 24.90
C GLY A 321 -9.50 -10.60 23.54
N TYR A 322 -9.78 -9.89 22.46
CA TYR A 322 -9.11 -10.14 21.19
C TYR A 322 -7.64 -9.70 21.26
N GLU A 323 -6.74 -10.53 20.73
CA GLU A 323 -5.34 -10.15 20.51
C GLU A 323 -5.23 -9.36 19.20
N VAL A 324 -4.94 -8.06 19.31
CA VAL A 324 -4.90 -7.13 18.17
C VAL A 324 -3.50 -6.55 18.05
N ALA A 325 -2.90 -6.60 16.87
CA ALA A 325 -1.68 -5.84 16.60
C ALA A 325 -1.94 -4.34 16.79
N LYS A 326 -1.01 -3.63 17.46
CA LYS A 326 -1.21 -2.19 17.71
C LYS A 326 -1.23 -1.43 16.39
N PRO A 327 -2.35 -0.77 16.04
CA PRO A 327 -2.48 -0.04 14.77
C PRO A 327 -1.84 1.35 14.90
N GLU A 328 -0.63 1.50 14.40
CA GLU A 328 0.14 2.76 14.44
C GLU A 328 -0.05 3.60 13.19
N GLY A 329 -0.53 2.99 12.10
CA GLY A 329 -0.76 3.67 10.84
C GLY A 329 -1.77 2.96 9.93
N ALA A 330 -1.91 3.45 8.71
CA ALA A 330 -2.89 3.02 7.72
C ALA A 330 -4.34 3.11 8.27
N PHE A 331 -5.24 2.22 7.89
CA PHE A 331 -6.60 2.12 8.43
C PHE A 331 -7.05 0.65 8.57
N TYR A 332 -6.12 -0.19 9.05
CA TYR A 332 -6.36 -1.62 9.26
C TYR A 332 -6.07 -2.02 10.70
N LEU A 333 -6.85 -2.98 11.20
CA LEU A 333 -6.52 -3.80 12.34
C LEU A 333 -6.21 -5.22 11.87
N PHE A 334 -5.21 -5.81 12.46
CA PHE A 334 -4.86 -7.21 12.23
C PHE A 334 -5.01 -7.96 13.53
N VAL A 335 -5.98 -8.86 13.55
CA VAL A 335 -6.49 -9.50 14.76
C VAL A 335 -6.21 -10.98 14.70
N LYS A 336 -5.65 -11.54 15.77
CA LYS A 336 -5.47 -12.98 15.89
C LYS A 336 -6.84 -13.66 15.98
N ALA A 337 -7.06 -14.66 15.15
CA ALA A 337 -8.31 -15.38 15.12
C ALA A 337 -8.46 -16.23 16.38
N PRO A 338 -9.58 -16.15 17.11
CA PRO A 338 -9.89 -17.09 18.16
C PRO A 338 -9.81 -18.53 17.64
N GLY A 339 -9.08 -19.39 18.35
CA GLY A 339 -8.82 -20.76 17.90
C GLY A 339 -7.73 -20.91 16.83
N GLY A 340 -7.14 -19.80 16.34
CA GLY A 340 -6.00 -19.82 15.40
C GLY A 340 -6.34 -20.07 13.93
N ASP A 341 -7.62 -20.26 13.57
CA ASP A 341 -8.08 -20.46 12.20
C ASP A 341 -8.92 -19.24 11.72
N ALA A 342 -8.26 -18.36 10.97
CA ALA A 342 -8.92 -17.14 10.49
C ALA A 342 -9.97 -17.42 9.40
N MET A 343 -9.82 -18.46 8.59
CA MET A 343 -10.82 -18.84 7.59
C MET A 343 -12.12 -19.29 8.27
N ALA A 344 -12.02 -20.24 9.21
CA ALA A 344 -13.19 -20.72 9.96
C ALA A 344 -13.86 -19.59 10.74
N PHE A 345 -13.08 -18.69 11.37
CA PHE A 345 -13.60 -17.55 12.10
C PHE A 345 -14.31 -16.54 11.17
N SER A 346 -13.72 -16.23 10.00
CA SER A 346 -14.33 -15.31 9.03
C SER A 346 -15.63 -15.87 8.44
N GLU A 347 -15.71 -17.18 8.17
CA GLU A 347 -16.96 -17.82 7.73
C GLU A 347 -18.03 -17.84 8.83
N LYS A 348 -17.65 -17.98 10.10
CA LYS A 348 -18.57 -17.84 11.23
C LYS A 348 -19.08 -16.40 11.34
N ALA A 349 -18.20 -15.41 11.20
CA ALA A 349 -18.56 -13.98 11.22
C ALA A 349 -19.49 -13.61 10.05
N LYS A 350 -19.23 -14.12 8.86
CA LYS A 350 -20.04 -13.90 7.66
C LYS A 350 -21.50 -14.31 7.83
N LYS A 351 -21.77 -15.41 8.58
CA LYS A 351 -23.15 -15.83 8.92
C LYS A 351 -23.90 -14.82 9.78
N LYS A 352 -23.20 -13.87 10.38
CA LYS A 352 -23.76 -12.77 11.17
C LYS A 352 -23.63 -11.42 10.45
N ASP A 353 -23.50 -11.45 9.13
CA ASP A 353 -23.34 -10.28 8.28
C ASP A 353 -22.10 -9.40 8.66
N LEU A 354 -21.08 -10.00 9.29
CA LEU A 354 -19.81 -9.38 9.63
C LEU A 354 -18.72 -9.91 8.69
N LEU A 355 -18.23 -9.07 7.78
CA LEU A 355 -17.31 -9.47 6.73
C LEU A 355 -15.88 -9.08 7.10
N LEU A 356 -15.05 -10.10 7.35
CA LEU A 356 -13.66 -10.01 7.78
C LEU A 356 -12.77 -10.71 6.75
N VAL A 357 -11.59 -10.16 6.46
CA VAL A 357 -10.68 -10.77 5.48
C VAL A 357 -9.68 -11.70 6.19
N PRO A 358 -9.73 -13.02 5.96
CA PRO A 358 -8.77 -13.94 6.56
C PRO A 358 -7.35 -13.64 6.06
N GLY A 359 -6.36 -13.87 6.93
CA GLY A 359 -4.95 -13.54 6.69
C GLY A 359 -4.20 -14.50 5.79
N ASN A 360 -4.86 -15.52 5.27
CA ASN A 360 -4.25 -16.57 4.43
C ASN A 360 -3.57 -15.97 3.19
N ASP A 361 -4.28 -15.11 2.44
CA ASP A 361 -3.73 -14.45 1.24
C ASP A 361 -2.64 -13.42 1.58
N PHE A 362 -2.58 -12.95 2.82
CA PHE A 362 -1.52 -12.06 3.30
C PHE A 362 -0.28 -12.82 3.83
N GLY A 363 -0.27 -14.16 3.75
CA GLY A 363 0.80 -15.00 4.30
C GLY A 363 0.78 -15.14 5.83
N CYS A 364 -0.38 -14.91 6.48
CA CYS A 364 -0.52 -14.99 7.94
C CYS A 364 -1.87 -15.61 8.37
N PRO A 365 -2.05 -16.94 8.18
CA PRO A 365 -3.36 -17.61 8.27
C PRO A 365 -4.00 -17.61 9.66
N GLY A 366 -3.24 -17.33 10.74
CA GLY A 366 -3.78 -17.23 12.11
C GLY A 366 -4.43 -15.89 12.44
N TYR A 367 -4.46 -14.94 11.51
CA TYR A 367 -4.95 -13.57 11.71
C TYR A 367 -6.01 -13.19 10.66
N PHE A 368 -6.85 -12.21 10.97
CA PHE A 368 -7.76 -11.60 10.00
C PHE A 368 -7.65 -10.07 10.01
N ARG A 369 -7.91 -9.47 8.86
CA ARG A 369 -7.87 -8.02 8.68
C ARG A 369 -9.25 -7.40 8.84
N ILE A 370 -9.31 -6.27 9.54
CA ILE A 370 -10.46 -5.36 9.61
C ILE A 370 -10.04 -4.01 9.02
N CYS A 371 -10.75 -3.52 8.02
CA CYS A 371 -10.56 -2.19 7.48
C CYS A 371 -11.48 -1.19 8.15
N TYR A 372 -10.97 -0.29 9.00
CA TYR A 372 -11.79 0.68 9.73
C TYR A 372 -12.07 1.99 8.99
N CYS A 373 -11.81 2.06 7.69
CA CYS A 373 -12.25 3.16 6.85
C CYS A 373 -13.74 3.00 6.47
N VAL A 374 -14.59 3.01 7.48
CA VAL A 374 -16.04 2.86 7.42
C VAL A 374 -16.70 3.94 8.28
N SER A 375 -18.04 4.02 8.26
CA SER A 375 -18.73 4.95 9.16
C SER A 375 -18.55 4.58 10.63
N HIS A 376 -18.38 5.57 11.51
CA HIS A 376 -18.25 5.35 12.96
C HIS A 376 -19.47 4.61 13.54
N ALA A 377 -20.67 4.92 13.04
CA ALA A 377 -21.90 4.23 13.46
C ALA A 377 -21.87 2.73 13.15
N MET A 378 -21.28 2.31 12.01
CA MET A 378 -21.11 0.90 11.67
C MET A 378 -20.19 0.20 12.67
N ILE A 379 -19.10 0.84 13.07
CA ILE A 379 -18.17 0.31 14.07
C ILE A 379 -18.91 0.05 15.39
N GLN A 380 -19.62 1.06 15.90
CA GLN A 380 -20.36 0.93 17.15
C GLN A 380 -21.41 -0.20 17.12
N LYS A 381 -22.13 -0.34 16.00
CA LYS A 381 -23.14 -1.40 15.84
C LYS A 381 -22.54 -2.79 15.70
N SER A 382 -21.34 -2.92 15.17
CA SER A 382 -20.69 -4.23 14.98
C SER A 382 -20.04 -4.80 16.25
N LEU A 383 -19.63 -3.96 17.22
CA LEU A 383 -18.98 -4.42 18.46
C LEU A 383 -19.76 -5.49 19.23
N PRO A 384 -21.11 -5.42 19.38
CA PRO A 384 -21.87 -6.51 19.98
C PRO A 384 -21.76 -7.84 19.22
N VAL A 385 -21.63 -7.81 17.88
CA VAL A 385 -21.46 -9.01 17.05
C VAL A 385 -20.11 -9.68 17.31
N PHE A 386 -19.03 -8.89 17.43
CA PHE A 386 -17.70 -9.41 17.82
C PHE A 386 -17.76 -10.09 19.20
N ARG A 387 -18.46 -9.48 20.19
CA ARG A 387 -18.63 -10.09 21.53
C ARG A 387 -19.35 -11.43 21.46
N GLN A 388 -20.41 -11.51 20.66
CA GLN A 388 -21.17 -12.75 20.48
C GLN A 388 -20.32 -13.84 19.85
N LEU A 389 -19.51 -13.51 18.82
CA LEU A 389 -18.64 -14.46 18.14
C LEU A 389 -17.56 -15.04 19.05
N LEU A 390 -17.09 -14.28 20.03
CA LEU A 390 -16.08 -14.73 20.99
C LEU A 390 -16.67 -15.68 22.05
N ALA A 391 -17.96 -15.54 22.37
CA ALA A 391 -18.66 -16.36 23.37
C ALA A 391 -19.12 -17.73 22.82
N GLU A 392 -19.18 -17.90 21.51
CA GLU A 392 -19.55 -19.13 20.80
C GLU A 392 -18.31 -20.00 20.51
#